data_03a3a6298e62ba47300635c1a7ff6fd1
#
_entry.id   03a3a6298e62ba47300635c1a7ff6fd1
#
_cell.length_a   1.000
_cell.length_b   1.000
_cell.length_c   1.000
_cell.angle_alpha   90.00
_cell.angle_beta   90.00
_cell.angle_gamma   90.00
#
_symmetry.space_group_name_H-M   'P 1'
#
loop_
_entity.id
_entity.type
_entity.pdbx_description
1 polymer ?
#
loop_
_entity_poly.entity_id
_entity_poly.type
_entity_poly.pdbx_seq_one_letter_code
_entity_poly.pdbx_strand_id
1 'polypeptide(L)'
;MRQVVILAGGEGSRLRKISNGLPKPMTNILGKPLLHYLIEQSVKYGMLDVKLLVSYKQEVIREYFADGSKYGANIQYISEDVPRGTAGALIDALPQLDNQFMVIYGDTFLNIDLDSMWKFHQSQSCDVSIFLHPNDHPYDSDLVEIDSNLRVKKIHNYPHEKGWRQNLVNAAVYVFNKESLKNVFLDKVKSDIAKDLFPLMLDLNKDICGYLSTEYIKDMGTPERLAKLELDINSGRVRALEKQALKSAIFLDRDGTINKEVGHLSSIDQFELIDGVGEAIKRINASGILVVVATNQPVVARGEVSDLLLRKIHNKMETLLGSYGAYIDRLYYCPHHPDNGFEGEIEALKVDCDCRKPKNGMFLQAKKDLNIDLEASWVVGDSFRDIDAAKNTGIRSVLVQTGHAGRDGNNDISPNFFAKDLSEAVDMILKEIKK
;
A
#
# COMPACT_ATOMS: atom_id res chain seq x y z
N MET A 1 -6.70 17.85 -21.35
CA MET A 1 -7.09 18.10 -19.94
C MET A 1 -7.08 16.72 -19.27
N ARG A 2 -6.73 16.60 -17.98
CA ARG A 2 -6.77 15.27 -17.33
C ARG A 2 -8.21 14.95 -16.94
N GLN A 3 -8.69 13.78 -17.35
CA GLN A 3 -10.07 13.37 -17.14
C GLN A 3 -10.15 12.33 -16.00
N VAL A 4 -11.17 12.46 -15.15
CA VAL A 4 -11.49 11.51 -14.09
C VAL A 4 -12.87 10.90 -14.35
N VAL A 5 -12.94 9.59 -14.24
CA VAL A 5 -14.18 8.80 -14.31
C VAL A 5 -14.46 8.26 -12.91
N ILE A 6 -15.61 8.61 -12.33
CA ILE A 6 -16.01 8.10 -11.02
C ILE A 6 -17.18 7.12 -11.20
N LEU A 7 -16.98 5.88 -10.74
CA LEU A 7 -18.00 4.82 -10.81
C LEU A 7 -19.00 4.99 -9.66
N ALA A 8 -20.10 5.67 -9.91
CA ALA A 8 -21.08 6.06 -8.89
C ALA A 8 -22.44 5.34 -8.99
N GLY A 9 -22.52 4.23 -9.75
CA GLY A 9 -23.78 3.50 -10.01
C GLY A 9 -24.19 2.46 -8.96
N GLY A 10 -23.40 2.22 -7.91
CA GLY A 10 -23.59 1.16 -6.93
C GLY A 10 -24.74 1.38 -5.95
N GLU A 11 -25.61 0.37 -5.75
CA GLU A 11 -26.72 0.41 -4.79
C GLU A 11 -26.30 0.45 -3.31
N GLY A 12 -25.12 -0.09 -2.97
CA GLY A 12 -24.63 -0.11 -1.58
C GLY A 12 -25.49 -0.93 -0.61
N SER A 13 -25.93 -2.10 -0.99
CA SER A 13 -26.87 -2.94 -0.22
C SER A 13 -26.48 -3.18 1.24
N ARG A 14 -25.18 -3.31 1.54
CA ARG A 14 -24.65 -3.50 2.91
C ARG A 14 -24.75 -2.25 3.79
N LEU A 15 -24.77 -1.05 3.21
CA LEU A 15 -24.88 0.24 3.91
C LEU A 15 -26.30 0.82 3.92
N ARG A 16 -27.31 0.12 3.38
CA ARG A 16 -28.69 0.63 3.28
C ARG A 16 -29.27 1.20 4.59
N LYS A 17 -28.90 0.62 5.74
CA LYS A 17 -29.36 1.07 7.05
C LYS A 17 -28.77 2.43 7.47
N ILE A 18 -27.57 2.78 6.99
CA ILE A 18 -26.85 4.01 7.34
C ILE A 18 -27.02 5.07 6.27
N SER A 19 -27.05 4.66 5.00
CA SER A 19 -27.25 5.58 3.88
C SER A 19 -28.68 6.12 3.77
N ASN A 20 -29.60 5.72 4.66
CA ASN A 20 -31.04 6.07 4.58
C ASN A 20 -31.63 5.84 3.18
N GLY A 21 -31.17 4.79 2.49
CA GLY A 21 -31.58 4.45 1.13
C GLY A 21 -30.98 5.34 0.04
N LEU A 22 -30.01 6.19 0.35
CA LEU A 22 -29.23 6.95 -0.64
C LEU A 22 -28.25 6.05 -1.39
N PRO A 23 -27.80 6.42 -2.60
CA PRO A 23 -26.72 5.75 -3.29
C PRO A 23 -25.44 5.75 -2.44
N LYS A 24 -24.62 4.69 -2.53
CA LYS A 24 -23.39 4.55 -1.72
C LYS A 24 -22.45 5.76 -1.82
N PRO A 25 -22.22 6.37 -3.00
CA PRO A 25 -21.42 7.59 -3.12
C PRO A 25 -22.00 8.81 -2.37
N MET A 26 -23.27 8.78 -2.02
CA MET A 26 -23.94 9.83 -1.23
C MET A 26 -23.93 9.57 0.27
N THR A 27 -23.21 8.54 0.75
CA THR A 27 -23.00 8.32 2.18
C THR A 27 -22.39 9.55 2.83
N ASN A 28 -23.01 10.05 3.90
CA ASN A 28 -22.55 11.24 4.61
C ASN A 28 -21.31 10.90 5.45
N ILE A 29 -20.28 11.74 5.33
CA ILE A 29 -19.05 11.71 6.12
C ILE A 29 -18.84 13.13 6.66
N LEU A 30 -18.98 13.32 7.96
CA LEU A 30 -18.80 14.63 8.62
C LEU A 30 -19.53 15.79 7.91
N GLY A 31 -20.77 15.56 7.47
CA GLY A 31 -21.63 16.58 6.87
C GLY A 31 -21.56 16.71 5.34
N LYS A 32 -20.68 15.96 4.66
CA LYS A 32 -20.57 15.97 3.20
C LYS A 32 -20.73 14.54 2.63
N PRO A 33 -21.32 14.36 1.43
CA PRO A 33 -21.31 13.05 0.76
C PRO A 33 -19.90 12.60 0.43
N LEU A 34 -19.65 11.27 0.42
CA LEU A 34 -18.38 10.70 -0.02
C LEU A 34 -17.93 11.21 -1.41
N LEU A 35 -18.86 11.26 -2.37
CA LEU A 35 -18.59 11.74 -3.73
C LEU A 35 -18.10 13.19 -3.75
N HIS A 36 -18.49 14.02 -2.78
CA HIS A 36 -17.99 15.39 -2.64
C HIS A 36 -16.46 15.40 -2.39
N TYR A 37 -15.97 14.53 -1.49
CA TYR A 37 -14.53 14.41 -1.25
C TYR A 37 -13.75 13.94 -2.49
N LEU A 38 -14.32 13.04 -3.30
CA LEU A 38 -13.69 12.57 -4.52
C LEU A 38 -13.59 13.68 -5.58
N ILE A 39 -14.62 14.51 -5.71
CA ILE A 39 -14.61 15.67 -6.60
C ILE A 39 -13.63 16.73 -6.09
N GLU A 40 -13.63 17.04 -4.77
CA GLU A 40 -12.65 17.95 -4.17
C GLU A 40 -11.21 17.49 -4.43
N GLN A 41 -10.92 16.20 -4.29
CA GLN A 41 -9.60 15.64 -4.60
C GLN A 41 -9.25 15.80 -6.10
N SER A 42 -10.17 15.52 -6.99
CA SER A 42 -9.96 15.70 -8.42
C SER A 42 -9.61 17.15 -8.75
N VAL A 43 -10.36 18.09 -8.23
CA VAL A 43 -10.15 19.55 -8.42
C VAL A 43 -8.83 20.01 -7.80
N LYS A 44 -8.48 19.55 -6.59
CA LYS A 44 -7.21 19.84 -5.89
C LYS A 44 -6.00 19.56 -6.79
N TYR A 45 -6.07 18.49 -7.61
CA TYR A 45 -4.98 18.10 -8.52
C TYR A 45 -5.18 18.53 -9.97
N GLY A 46 -6.11 19.47 -10.23
CA GLY A 46 -6.33 20.07 -11.56
C GLY A 46 -7.01 19.13 -12.56
N MET A 47 -7.70 18.10 -12.08
CA MET A 47 -8.50 17.16 -12.88
C MET A 47 -9.95 17.65 -12.87
N LEU A 48 -10.25 18.65 -13.71
CA LEU A 48 -11.54 19.36 -13.68
C LEU A 48 -12.61 18.70 -14.54
N ASP A 49 -12.25 17.86 -15.52
CA ASP A 49 -13.19 17.10 -16.36
C ASP A 49 -13.56 15.79 -15.65
N VAL A 50 -14.76 15.76 -15.06
CA VAL A 50 -15.26 14.64 -14.25
C VAL A 50 -16.43 13.96 -14.95
N LYS A 51 -16.29 12.68 -15.26
CA LYS A 51 -17.37 11.82 -15.77
C LYS A 51 -17.91 11.00 -14.61
N LEU A 52 -19.18 11.17 -14.29
CA LEU A 52 -19.87 10.33 -13.30
C LEU A 52 -20.66 9.23 -14.00
N LEU A 53 -20.23 7.98 -13.83
CA LEU A 53 -21.00 6.83 -14.29
C LEU A 53 -22.04 6.50 -13.22
N VAL A 54 -23.30 6.75 -13.54
CA VAL A 54 -24.42 6.71 -12.59
C VAL A 54 -25.51 5.72 -13.03
N SER A 55 -26.19 5.13 -12.08
CA SER A 55 -27.30 4.21 -12.32
C SER A 55 -28.36 4.36 -11.21
N TYR A 56 -28.20 3.63 -10.09
CA TYR A 56 -29.16 3.63 -8.99
C TYR A 56 -29.35 5.02 -8.38
N LYS A 57 -30.63 5.52 -8.37
CA LYS A 57 -31.02 6.83 -7.82
C LYS A 57 -30.12 7.98 -8.29
N GLN A 58 -29.77 7.98 -9.56
CA GLN A 58 -28.90 8.99 -10.16
C GLN A 58 -29.44 10.43 -10.03
N GLU A 59 -30.75 10.58 -9.90
CA GLU A 59 -31.42 11.88 -9.70
C GLU A 59 -30.92 12.60 -8.44
N VAL A 60 -30.65 11.87 -7.35
CA VAL A 60 -30.11 12.42 -6.10
C VAL A 60 -28.70 12.98 -6.30
N ILE A 61 -27.88 12.28 -7.09
CA ILE A 61 -26.51 12.72 -7.39
C ILE A 61 -26.56 13.96 -8.31
N ARG A 62 -27.40 13.93 -9.33
CA ARG A 62 -27.59 15.06 -10.27
C ARG A 62 -28.11 16.32 -9.59
N GLU A 63 -29.08 16.17 -8.67
CA GLU A 63 -29.64 17.29 -7.91
C GLU A 63 -28.57 17.93 -7.01
N TYR A 64 -27.73 17.13 -6.36
CA TYR A 64 -26.71 17.65 -5.44
C TYR A 64 -25.54 18.33 -6.15
N PHE A 65 -25.01 17.73 -7.24
CA PHE A 65 -23.79 18.20 -7.90
C PHE A 65 -24.03 19.07 -9.13
N ALA A 66 -25.21 19.03 -9.74
CA ALA A 66 -25.57 19.73 -10.97
C ALA A 66 -24.46 19.57 -12.07
N ASP A 67 -24.00 20.65 -12.65
CA ASP A 67 -22.91 20.66 -13.64
C ASP A 67 -21.49 20.69 -13.02
N GLY A 68 -21.39 20.70 -11.68
CA GLY A 68 -20.12 20.72 -10.96
C GLY A 68 -19.47 22.10 -10.81
N SER A 69 -19.98 23.15 -11.44
CA SER A 69 -19.38 24.50 -11.44
C SER A 69 -19.21 25.06 -10.02
N LYS A 70 -20.18 24.81 -9.13
CA LYS A 70 -20.12 25.15 -7.70
C LYS A 70 -18.92 24.54 -6.97
N TYR A 71 -18.39 23.42 -7.45
CA TYR A 71 -17.29 22.67 -6.86
C TYR A 71 -15.97 22.89 -7.63
N GLY A 72 -15.97 23.72 -8.68
CA GLY A 72 -14.81 23.97 -9.54
C GLY A 72 -14.53 22.84 -10.54
N ALA A 73 -15.47 21.96 -10.76
CA ALA A 73 -15.40 20.85 -11.72
C ALA A 73 -16.37 21.07 -12.89
N ASN A 74 -16.11 20.39 -14.02
CA ASN A 74 -17.04 20.20 -15.12
C ASN A 74 -17.56 18.76 -15.06
N ILE A 75 -18.76 18.58 -14.55
CA ILE A 75 -19.34 17.23 -14.33
C ILE A 75 -20.24 16.86 -15.50
N GLN A 76 -19.95 15.73 -16.09
CA GLN A 76 -20.81 15.09 -17.08
C GLN A 76 -21.26 13.70 -16.57
N TYR A 77 -22.53 13.41 -16.80
CA TYR A 77 -23.14 12.18 -16.32
C TYR A 77 -23.32 11.18 -17.46
N ILE A 78 -22.81 9.96 -17.26
CA ILE A 78 -23.03 8.85 -18.17
C ILE A 78 -23.94 7.86 -17.44
N SER A 79 -25.18 7.71 -17.92
CA SER A 79 -26.19 6.84 -17.30
C SER A 79 -26.14 5.46 -17.89
N GLU A 80 -26.27 4.43 -17.04
CA GLU A 80 -26.49 3.05 -17.47
C GLU A 80 -27.99 2.73 -17.35
N ASP A 81 -28.59 2.27 -18.47
CA ASP A 81 -29.97 1.77 -18.45
C ASP A 81 -30.07 0.41 -17.74
N VAL A 82 -29.06 -0.42 -17.92
CA VAL A 82 -28.92 -1.74 -17.29
C VAL A 82 -27.55 -1.81 -16.61
N PRO A 83 -27.49 -2.07 -15.28
CA PRO A 83 -26.21 -2.18 -14.59
C PRO A 83 -25.34 -3.31 -15.14
N ARG A 84 -24.18 -2.97 -15.73
CA ARG A 84 -23.23 -3.91 -16.34
C ARG A 84 -22.01 -4.22 -15.49
N GLY A 85 -21.99 -3.74 -14.25
CA GLY A 85 -20.84 -3.84 -13.34
C GLY A 85 -19.77 -2.81 -13.68
N THR A 86 -18.68 -2.80 -12.92
CA THR A 86 -17.66 -1.74 -13.02
C THR A 86 -16.92 -1.75 -14.37
N ALA A 87 -16.60 -2.93 -14.90
CA ALA A 87 -15.93 -3.05 -16.20
C ALA A 87 -16.90 -2.79 -17.36
N GLY A 88 -18.13 -3.31 -17.30
CA GLY A 88 -19.13 -3.08 -18.34
C GLY A 88 -19.47 -1.61 -18.48
N ALA A 89 -19.72 -0.91 -17.37
CA ALA A 89 -19.96 0.53 -17.34
C ALA A 89 -18.79 1.33 -17.97
N LEU A 90 -17.56 0.95 -17.63
CA LEU A 90 -16.37 1.59 -18.19
C LEU A 90 -16.25 1.40 -19.71
N ILE A 91 -16.45 0.17 -20.20
CA ILE A 91 -16.38 -0.14 -21.63
C ILE A 91 -17.46 0.64 -22.42
N ASP A 92 -18.69 0.72 -21.89
CA ASP A 92 -19.77 1.47 -22.54
C ASP A 92 -19.50 2.99 -22.57
N ALA A 93 -18.78 3.50 -21.56
CA ALA A 93 -18.41 4.90 -21.49
C ALA A 93 -17.25 5.29 -22.46
N LEU A 94 -16.45 4.34 -22.95
CA LEU A 94 -15.25 4.60 -23.75
C LEU A 94 -15.45 5.61 -24.90
N PRO A 95 -16.54 5.61 -25.67
CA PRO A 95 -16.74 6.61 -26.74
C PRO A 95 -16.68 8.06 -26.25
N GLN A 96 -17.02 8.30 -24.98
CA GLN A 96 -17.09 9.63 -24.35
C GLN A 96 -15.84 9.97 -23.52
N LEU A 97 -14.84 9.05 -23.47
CA LEU A 97 -13.63 9.24 -22.67
C LEU A 97 -12.43 9.67 -23.52
N ASP A 98 -11.52 10.41 -22.89
CA ASP A 98 -10.26 10.82 -23.50
C ASP A 98 -9.30 9.62 -23.71
N ASN A 99 -8.16 9.87 -24.38
CA ASN A 99 -7.16 8.83 -24.66
C ASN A 99 -6.49 8.28 -23.39
N GLN A 100 -6.39 9.12 -22.35
CA GLN A 100 -5.96 8.72 -21.01
C GLN A 100 -6.95 9.28 -20.00
N PHE A 101 -7.33 8.47 -19.04
CA PHE A 101 -8.26 8.87 -17.98
C PHE A 101 -7.98 8.08 -16.69
N MET A 102 -8.33 8.71 -15.57
CA MET A 102 -8.28 8.07 -14.26
C MET A 102 -9.65 7.51 -13.92
N VAL A 103 -9.70 6.33 -13.32
CA VAL A 103 -10.92 5.72 -12.79
C VAL A 103 -10.84 5.65 -11.27
N ILE A 104 -11.90 6.08 -10.59
CA ILE A 104 -12.03 6.02 -9.14
C ILE A 104 -13.37 5.37 -8.79
N TYR A 105 -13.37 4.43 -7.86
CA TYR A 105 -14.62 3.88 -7.34
C TYR A 105 -15.29 4.87 -6.40
N GLY A 106 -16.55 5.17 -6.64
CA GLY A 106 -17.36 6.14 -5.88
C GLY A 106 -17.73 5.70 -4.47
N ASP A 107 -17.27 4.53 -4.04
CA ASP A 107 -17.50 3.98 -2.70
C ASP A 107 -16.22 3.90 -1.85
N THR A 108 -15.14 4.52 -2.34
CA THR A 108 -13.82 4.55 -1.68
C THR A 108 -13.47 5.98 -1.31
N PHE A 109 -13.23 6.25 -0.03
CA PHE A 109 -12.64 7.51 0.41
C PHE A 109 -11.15 7.49 0.13
N LEU A 110 -10.62 8.57 -0.42
CA LEU A 110 -9.19 8.72 -0.70
C LEU A 110 -8.70 10.14 -0.36
N ASN A 111 -7.46 10.21 0.11
CA ASN A 111 -6.69 11.45 0.26
C ASN A 111 -5.27 11.17 -0.25
N ILE A 112 -5.13 11.12 -1.58
CA ILE A 112 -3.92 10.69 -2.29
C ILE A 112 -3.48 11.73 -3.31
N ASP A 113 -2.20 11.72 -3.67
CA ASP A 113 -1.65 12.57 -4.72
C ASP A 113 -1.95 11.99 -6.11
N LEU A 114 -3.09 12.39 -6.69
CA LEU A 114 -3.53 11.95 -8.02
C LEU A 114 -2.56 12.38 -9.13
N ASP A 115 -1.89 13.52 -8.98
CA ASP A 115 -0.89 14.01 -9.95
C ASP A 115 0.34 13.10 -9.98
N SER A 116 0.81 12.66 -8.82
CA SER A 116 1.92 11.71 -8.73
C SER A 116 1.60 10.36 -9.37
N MET A 117 0.41 9.83 -9.15
CA MET A 117 -0.03 8.59 -9.81
C MET A 117 -0.13 8.75 -11.33
N TRP A 118 -0.66 9.90 -11.79
CA TRP A 118 -0.75 10.21 -13.21
C TRP A 118 0.65 10.28 -13.85
N LYS A 119 1.59 11.00 -13.23
CA LYS A 119 2.98 11.10 -13.69
C LYS A 119 3.68 9.74 -13.71
N PHE A 120 3.43 8.90 -12.70
CA PHE A 120 3.93 7.53 -12.68
C PHE A 120 3.44 6.76 -13.91
N HIS A 121 2.15 6.76 -14.20
CA HIS A 121 1.59 6.10 -15.36
C HIS A 121 2.28 6.54 -16.67
N GLN A 122 2.46 7.86 -16.85
CA GLN A 122 3.15 8.39 -18.03
C GLN A 122 4.62 7.92 -18.11
N SER A 123 5.31 7.84 -16.97
CA SER A 123 6.73 7.42 -16.92
C SER A 123 6.93 5.93 -17.18
N GLN A 124 5.95 5.09 -16.84
CA GLN A 124 6.06 3.63 -16.95
C GLN A 124 5.69 3.08 -18.33
N SER A 125 5.05 3.90 -19.19
CA SER A 125 4.57 3.49 -20.52
C SER A 125 3.73 2.20 -20.51
N CYS A 126 2.95 1.98 -19.43
CA CYS A 126 2.08 0.82 -19.29
C CYS A 126 0.65 1.10 -19.80
N ASP A 127 -0.09 0.03 -20.10
CA ASP A 127 -1.48 0.09 -20.52
C ASP A 127 -2.40 0.60 -19.40
N VAL A 128 -2.14 0.14 -18.17
CA VAL A 128 -2.91 0.50 -16.98
C VAL A 128 -1.96 0.66 -15.79
N SER A 129 -2.24 1.62 -14.91
CA SER A 129 -1.64 1.70 -13.58
C SER A 129 -2.69 1.48 -12.50
N ILE A 130 -2.39 0.63 -11.52
CA ILE A 130 -3.24 0.32 -10.38
C ILE A 130 -2.61 0.95 -9.13
N PHE A 131 -3.38 1.68 -8.33
CA PHE A 131 -2.94 2.13 -7.01
C PHE A 131 -2.94 0.95 -6.03
N LEU A 132 -1.80 0.70 -5.40
CA LEU A 132 -1.57 -0.41 -4.48
C LEU A 132 -1.10 0.11 -3.13
N HIS A 133 -1.65 -0.43 -2.06
CA HIS A 133 -1.25 -0.10 -0.69
C HIS A 133 -1.36 -1.33 0.22
N PRO A 134 -0.56 -1.41 1.30
CA PRO A 134 -0.79 -2.40 2.35
C PRO A 134 -2.00 -2.02 3.19
N ASN A 135 -2.71 -3.00 3.76
CA ASN A 135 -3.82 -2.74 4.67
C ASN A 135 -3.86 -3.70 5.86
N ASP A 136 -4.75 -3.40 6.82
CA ASP A 136 -4.97 -4.16 8.05
C ASP A 136 -5.94 -5.36 7.90
N HIS A 137 -6.44 -5.60 6.68
CA HIS A 137 -7.38 -6.69 6.39
C HIS A 137 -7.12 -7.32 5.00
N PRO A 138 -5.89 -7.81 4.72
CA PRO A 138 -5.56 -8.37 3.41
C PRO A 138 -6.35 -9.65 3.08
N TYR A 139 -6.89 -10.33 4.10
CA TYR A 139 -7.61 -11.59 3.97
C TYR A 139 -8.98 -11.46 3.28
N ASP A 140 -9.57 -10.26 3.22
CA ASP A 140 -10.86 -9.98 2.55
C ASP A 140 -10.73 -8.94 1.42
N SER A 141 -9.51 -8.67 0.97
CA SER A 141 -9.18 -7.69 -0.08
C SER A 141 -8.66 -8.39 -1.34
N ASP A 142 -8.85 -7.77 -2.50
CA ASP A 142 -8.20 -8.24 -3.74
C ASP A 142 -6.71 -7.85 -3.69
N LEU A 143 -5.80 -8.86 -3.69
CA LEU A 143 -4.36 -8.67 -3.58
C LEU A 143 -3.68 -8.73 -4.95
N VAL A 144 -2.64 -7.93 -5.14
CA VAL A 144 -1.91 -7.83 -6.40
C VAL A 144 -0.45 -8.24 -6.20
N GLU A 145 0.01 -9.19 -6.99
CA GLU A 145 1.40 -9.60 -7.04
C GLU A 145 2.13 -8.83 -8.13
N ILE A 146 3.24 -8.18 -7.77
CA ILE A 146 4.08 -7.41 -8.68
C ILE A 146 5.52 -7.94 -8.70
N ASP A 147 6.25 -7.68 -9.79
CA ASP A 147 7.68 -7.92 -9.87
C ASP A 147 8.51 -6.71 -9.41
N SER A 148 9.85 -6.81 -9.47
CA SER A 148 10.79 -5.72 -9.11
C SER A 148 10.67 -4.49 -10.01
N ASN A 149 10.09 -4.61 -11.19
CA ASN A 149 9.83 -3.52 -12.13
C ASN A 149 8.42 -2.95 -11.96
N LEU A 150 7.73 -3.27 -10.87
CA LEU A 150 6.36 -2.87 -10.56
C LEU A 150 5.33 -3.39 -11.57
N ARG A 151 5.64 -4.46 -12.35
CA ARG A 151 4.69 -5.08 -13.28
C ARG A 151 3.81 -6.07 -12.55
N VAL A 152 2.51 -5.95 -12.75
CA VAL A 152 1.52 -6.88 -12.19
C VAL A 152 1.68 -8.25 -12.86
N LYS A 153 1.86 -9.28 -12.04
CA LYS A 153 1.97 -10.68 -12.49
C LYS A 153 0.69 -11.45 -12.27
N LYS A 154 -0.01 -11.16 -11.18
CA LYS A 154 -1.23 -11.85 -10.82
C LYS A 154 -2.11 -10.99 -9.92
N ILE A 155 -3.42 -11.17 -10.05
CA ILE A 155 -4.41 -10.62 -9.13
C ILE A 155 -5.08 -11.78 -8.43
N HIS A 156 -5.05 -11.73 -7.11
CA HIS A 156 -5.66 -12.71 -6.23
C HIS A 156 -6.97 -12.14 -5.69
N ASN A 157 -8.06 -12.46 -6.36
CA ASN A 157 -9.39 -11.98 -5.96
C ASN A 157 -9.89 -12.69 -4.71
N TYR A 158 -10.59 -11.98 -3.85
CA TYR A 158 -11.29 -12.56 -2.71
C TYR A 158 -12.51 -13.40 -3.16
N PRO A 159 -12.73 -14.61 -2.59
CA PRO A 159 -11.94 -15.30 -1.56
C PRO A 159 -10.64 -15.92 -2.12
N HIS A 160 -9.56 -15.78 -1.34
CA HIS A 160 -8.26 -16.28 -1.77
C HIS A 160 -8.13 -17.81 -1.62
N GLU A 161 -7.37 -18.42 -2.51
CA GLU A 161 -6.78 -19.74 -2.27
C GLU A 161 -5.79 -19.68 -1.12
N LYS A 162 -5.47 -20.82 -0.52
CA LYS A 162 -4.40 -20.91 0.50
C LYS A 162 -3.05 -20.54 -0.12
N GLY A 163 -2.20 -19.81 0.62
CA GLY A 163 -0.85 -19.44 0.16
C GLY A 163 -0.33 -18.15 0.81
N TRP A 164 0.96 -17.90 0.60
CA TRP A 164 1.66 -16.71 1.09
C TRP A 164 1.62 -15.62 0.02
N ARG A 165 1.17 -14.42 0.39
CA ARG A 165 0.97 -13.30 -0.55
C ARG A 165 1.53 -12.02 0.00
N GLN A 166 1.97 -11.16 -0.91
CA GLN A 166 2.29 -9.79 -0.61
C GLN A 166 1.02 -9.04 -0.20
N ASN A 167 1.10 -8.22 0.84
CA ASN A 167 -0.01 -7.37 1.27
C ASN A 167 -0.05 -6.09 0.43
N LEU A 168 -0.36 -6.22 -0.84
CA LEU A 168 -0.61 -5.10 -1.75
C LEU A 168 -2.05 -5.18 -2.25
N VAL A 169 -2.88 -4.31 -1.72
CA VAL A 169 -4.32 -4.30 -2.00
C VAL A 169 -4.60 -3.39 -3.19
N ASN A 170 -5.48 -3.87 -4.07
CA ASN A 170 -6.09 -3.07 -5.13
C ASN A 170 -7.02 -2.02 -4.52
N ALA A 171 -6.62 -0.76 -4.61
CA ALA A 171 -7.31 0.36 -3.99
C ALA A 171 -8.48 0.94 -4.81
N ALA A 172 -8.83 0.31 -5.92
CA ALA A 172 -9.90 0.78 -6.81
C ALA A 172 -9.68 2.21 -7.38
N VAL A 173 -8.40 2.56 -7.62
CA VAL A 173 -7.97 3.76 -8.34
C VAL A 173 -7.03 3.34 -9.45
N TYR A 174 -7.33 3.76 -10.68
CA TYR A 174 -6.62 3.32 -11.89
C TYR A 174 -6.33 4.48 -12.82
N VAL A 175 -5.28 4.38 -13.64
CA VAL A 175 -5.09 5.21 -14.83
C VAL A 175 -5.03 4.30 -16.04
N PHE A 176 -5.87 4.55 -17.03
CA PHE A 176 -5.98 3.74 -18.24
C PHE A 176 -5.51 4.51 -19.47
N ASN A 177 -4.85 3.79 -20.38
CA ASN A 177 -4.76 4.18 -21.77
C ASN A 177 -5.98 3.60 -22.50
N LYS A 178 -6.84 4.44 -23.09
CA LYS A 178 -8.07 4.02 -23.81
C LYS A 178 -7.79 2.96 -24.89
N GLU A 179 -6.65 3.07 -25.59
CA GLU A 179 -6.25 2.15 -26.63
C GLU A 179 -6.08 0.71 -26.11
N SER A 180 -5.67 0.55 -24.85
CA SER A 180 -5.48 -0.76 -24.23
C SER A 180 -6.80 -1.56 -24.07
N LEU A 181 -7.92 -0.83 -24.04
CA LEU A 181 -9.27 -1.40 -23.88
C LEU A 181 -9.94 -1.68 -25.23
N LYS A 182 -9.35 -1.27 -26.35
CA LYS A 182 -9.84 -1.67 -27.68
C LYS A 182 -9.65 -3.17 -27.87
N ASN A 183 -10.68 -3.82 -28.43
CA ASN A 183 -10.72 -5.26 -28.65
C ASN A 183 -10.70 -6.12 -27.36
N VAL A 184 -11.01 -5.54 -26.21
CA VAL A 184 -11.27 -6.28 -24.99
C VAL A 184 -12.76 -6.62 -24.96
N PHE A 185 -13.09 -7.90 -25.08
CA PHE A 185 -14.48 -8.38 -25.08
C PHE A 185 -14.77 -9.09 -23.76
N LEU A 186 -15.76 -8.59 -23.04
CA LEU A 186 -16.22 -9.18 -21.80
C LEU A 186 -17.39 -10.12 -22.06
N ASP A 187 -17.22 -11.40 -21.77
CA ASP A 187 -18.24 -12.43 -22.03
C ASP A 187 -19.48 -12.29 -21.14
N LYS A 188 -19.31 -11.68 -19.97
CA LYS A 188 -20.39 -11.52 -18.99
C LYS A 188 -21.14 -10.21 -19.19
N VAL A 189 -22.46 -10.24 -19.04
CA VAL A 189 -23.29 -9.04 -19.04
C VAL A 189 -22.88 -8.07 -17.90
N LYS A 190 -22.64 -8.62 -16.70
CA LYS A 190 -22.09 -7.86 -15.56
C LYS A 190 -20.64 -8.28 -15.33
N SER A 191 -19.72 -7.37 -15.50
CA SER A 191 -18.27 -7.61 -15.37
C SER A 191 -17.64 -6.60 -14.42
N ASP A 192 -16.65 -7.06 -13.66
CA ASP A 192 -15.89 -6.27 -12.70
C ASP A 192 -14.48 -5.97 -13.20
N ILE A 193 -13.95 -4.77 -12.90
CA ILE A 193 -12.61 -4.37 -13.36
C ILE A 193 -11.53 -5.28 -12.75
N ALA A 194 -11.59 -5.53 -11.43
CA ALA A 194 -10.57 -6.32 -10.75
C ALA A 194 -10.70 -7.82 -11.04
N LYS A 195 -11.94 -8.33 -11.16
CA LYS A 195 -12.22 -9.78 -11.25
C LYS A 195 -12.28 -10.32 -12.67
N ASP A 196 -12.68 -9.49 -13.62
CA ASP A 196 -12.90 -9.92 -15.00
C ASP A 196 -11.97 -9.20 -15.98
N LEU A 197 -11.89 -7.86 -15.91
CA LEU A 197 -11.12 -7.07 -16.87
C LEU A 197 -9.61 -7.24 -16.73
N PHE A 198 -9.06 -7.07 -15.53
CA PHE A 198 -7.62 -7.18 -15.34
C PHE A 198 -7.04 -8.57 -15.61
N PRO A 199 -7.65 -9.69 -15.15
CA PRO A 199 -7.19 -11.02 -15.54
C PRO A 199 -7.19 -11.21 -17.06
N LEU A 200 -8.25 -10.78 -17.74
CA LEU A 200 -8.32 -10.84 -19.22
C LEU A 200 -7.23 -9.98 -19.87
N MET A 201 -6.95 -8.78 -19.35
CA MET A 201 -5.87 -7.92 -19.87
C MET A 201 -4.50 -8.60 -19.70
N LEU A 202 -4.24 -9.25 -18.56
CA LEU A 202 -3.00 -10.01 -18.34
C LEU A 202 -2.89 -11.19 -19.31
N ASP A 203 -3.97 -11.93 -19.56
CA ASP A 203 -4.02 -13.03 -20.53
C ASP A 203 -3.77 -12.54 -21.96
N LEU A 204 -4.17 -11.31 -22.28
CA LEU A 204 -3.89 -10.62 -23.53
C LEU A 204 -2.50 -9.97 -23.59
N ASN A 205 -1.61 -10.26 -22.61
CA ASN A 205 -0.27 -9.68 -22.47
C ASN A 205 -0.25 -8.15 -22.42
N LYS A 206 -1.26 -7.52 -21.83
CA LYS A 206 -1.27 -6.09 -21.56
C LYS A 206 -0.39 -5.76 -20.37
N ASP A 207 0.30 -4.62 -20.46
CA ASP A 207 1.19 -4.14 -19.42
C ASP A 207 0.41 -3.42 -18.32
N ILE A 208 0.32 -4.02 -17.14
CA ILE A 208 -0.29 -3.42 -15.95
C ILE A 208 0.78 -3.13 -14.91
N CYS A 209 0.84 -1.88 -14.41
CA CYS A 209 1.80 -1.44 -13.41
C CYS A 209 1.15 -1.20 -12.05
N GLY A 210 1.87 -1.50 -10.96
CA GLY A 210 1.48 -1.16 -9.61
C GLY A 210 2.10 0.17 -9.15
N TYR A 211 1.29 1.17 -8.83
CA TYR A 211 1.72 2.39 -8.15
C TYR A 211 1.63 2.19 -6.65
N LEU A 212 2.77 2.09 -5.98
CA LEU A 212 2.85 1.84 -4.54
C LEU A 212 2.74 3.14 -3.74
N SER A 213 1.84 3.20 -2.78
CA SER A 213 1.72 4.34 -1.87
C SER A 213 1.34 3.90 -0.45
N THR A 214 1.64 4.77 0.52
CA THR A 214 1.23 4.66 1.92
C THR A 214 0.19 5.72 2.29
N GLU A 215 -0.33 6.44 1.29
CA GLU A 215 -1.33 7.49 1.48
C GLU A 215 -2.67 6.89 1.91
N TYR A 216 -3.53 7.74 2.49
CA TYR A 216 -4.78 7.27 3.07
C TYR A 216 -5.83 6.95 2.01
N ILE A 217 -6.27 5.70 2.02
CA ILE A 217 -7.39 5.21 1.22
C ILE A 217 -8.19 4.20 2.04
N LYS A 218 -9.53 4.24 1.93
CA LYS A 218 -10.40 3.31 2.65
C LYS A 218 -11.72 3.11 1.93
N ASP A 219 -12.08 1.85 1.68
CA ASP A 219 -13.41 1.52 1.16
C ASP A 219 -14.48 1.71 2.24
N MET A 220 -15.64 2.16 1.79
CA MET A 220 -16.81 2.44 2.65
C MET A 220 -17.81 1.29 2.58
N GLY A 221 -17.34 0.05 2.89
CA GLY A 221 -18.17 -1.16 2.78
C GLY A 221 -19.03 -1.46 4.00
N THR A 222 -18.65 -0.98 5.18
CA THR A 222 -19.35 -1.29 6.45
C THR A 222 -19.46 -0.07 7.38
N PRO A 223 -20.40 -0.11 8.36
CA PRO A 223 -20.51 0.93 9.38
C PRO A 223 -19.24 1.19 10.18
N GLU A 224 -18.53 0.13 10.51
CA GLU A 224 -17.30 0.20 11.31
C GLU A 224 -16.19 0.94 10.52
N ARG A 225 -16.13 0.72 9.20
CA ARG A 225 -15.18 1.42 8.32
C ARG A 225 -15.51 2.91 8.22
N LEU A 226 -16.81 3.27 8.18
CA LEU A 226 -17.23 4.68 8.22
C LEU A 226 -16.83 5.34 9.54
N ALA A 227 -17.18 4.74 10.68
CA ALA A 227 -16.82 5.28 12.00
C ALA A 227 -15.31 5.44 12.16
N LYS A 228 -14.52 4.45 11.68
CA LYS A 228 -13.06 4.55 11.69
C LYS A 228 -12.56 5.69 10.81
N LEU A 229 -13.11 5.90 9.63
CA LEU A 229 -12.74 7.02 8.75
C LEU A 229 -12.98 8.37 9.44
N GLU A 230 -14.13 8.55 10.07
CA GLU A 230 -14.45 9.79 10.79
C GLU A 230 -13.47 10.05 11.95
N LEU A 231 -13.08 9.01 12.69
CA LEU A 231 -12.03 9.09 13.71
C LEU A 231 -10.67 9.46 13.09
N ASP A 232 -10.28 8.83 11.98
CA ASP A 232 -9.01 9.08 11.31
C ASP A 232 -8.93 10.51 10.71
N ILE A 233 -10.05 11.07 10.24
CA ILE A 233 -10.14 12.48 9.81
C ILE A 233 -9.98 13.41 11.01
N ASN A 234 -10.74 13.18 12.08
CA ASN A 234 -10.76 14.04 13.27
C ASN A 234 -9.42 14.00 14.04
N SER A 235 -8.73 12.86 14.06
CA SER A 235 -7.39 12.73 14.67
C SER A 235 -6.27 13.35 13.84
N GLY A 236 -6.54 13.77 12.59
CA GLY A 236 -5.53 14.28 11.67
C GLY A 236 -4.72 13.21 10.93
N ARG A 237 -4.97 11.91 11.18
CA ARG A 237 -4.27 10.79 10.53
C ARG A 237 -4.34 10.84 9.00
N VAL A 238 -5.50 11.20 8.45
CA VAL A 238 -5.67 11.32 6.98
C VAL A 238 -4.68 12.31 6.39
N ARG A 239 -4.47 13.47 7.04
CA ARG A 239 -3.50 14.50 6.60
C ARG A 239 -2.05 14.08 6.85
N ALA A 240 -1.78 13.41 7.96
CA ALA A 240 -0.44 12.93 8.30
C ALA A 240 0.12 11.93 7.27
N LEU A 241 -0.75 11.21 6.56
CA LEU A 241 -0.37 10.26 5.51
C LEU A 241 -0.32 10.87 4.10
N GLU A 242 -0.60 12.16 3.91
CA GLU A 242 -0.41 12.84 2.62
C GLU A 242 1.03 12.67 2.11
N LYS A 243 1.20 12.56 0.80
CA LYS A 243 2.52 12.31 0.19
C LYS A 243 3.57 13.34 0.60
N GLN A 244 3.19 14.62 0.64
CA GLN A 244 4.07 15.73 1.03
C GLN A 244 4.24 15.87 2.54
N ALA A 245 3.41 15.23 3.36
CA ALA A 245 3.56 15.28 4.81
C ALA A 245 4.88 14.61 5.23
N LEU A 246 5.58 15.24 6.16
CA LEU A 246 6.75 14.65 6.80
C LEU A 246 6.27 13.59 7.81
N LYS A 247 6.73 12.34 7.67
CA LYS A 247 6.23 11.18 8.43
C LYS A 247 7.30 10.62 9.33
N SER A 248 6.94 10.20 10.53
CA SER A 248 7.81 9.38 11.35
C SER A 248 7.69 7.90 10.97
N ALA A 249 8.77 7.13 11.16
CA ALA A 249 8.79 5.70 10.92
C ALA A 249 9.46 4.93 12.06
N ILE A 250 9.03 3.70 12.27
CA ILE A 250 9.80 2.71 13.02
C ILE A 250 10.38 1.73 12.02
N PHE A 251 11.71 1.78 11.88
CA PHE A 251 12.47 0.83 11.08
C PHE A 251 12.71 -0.42 11.90
N LEU A 252 12.34 -1.57 11.35
CA LEU A 252 12.50 -2.87 11.99
C LEU A 252 13.53 -3.69 11.22
N ASP A 253 14.48 -4.31 11.91
CA ASP A 253 15.15 -5.46 11.33
C ASP A 253 14.17 -6.63 11.24
N ARG A 254 14.50 -7.62 10.41
CA ARG A 254 13.64 -8.80 10.20
C ARG A 254 14.04 -9.94 11.13
N ASP A 255 15.22 -10.50 10.90
CA ASP A 255 15.71 -11.68 11.60
C ASP A 255 16.09 -11.32 13.06
N GLY A 256 15.62 -12.06 14.03
CA GLY A 256 15.81 -11.74 15.45
C GLY A 256 14.92 -10.62 16.02
N THR A 257 14.21 -9.88 15.19
CA THR A 257 13.32 -8.76 15.58
C THR A 257 11.86 -9.06 15.24
N ILE A 258 11.57 -9.40 13.99
CA ILE A 258 10.22 -9.78 13.51
C ILE A 258 10.05 -11.29 13.58
N ASN A 259 11.01 -12.05 13.06
CA ASN A 259 11.02 -13.50 13.09
C ASN A 259 12.16 -14.04 13.93
N LYS A 260 12.02 -15.29 14.36
CA LYS A 260 13.07 -16.01 15.10
C LYS A 260 14.36 -16.04 14.27
N GLU A 261 15.49 -15.77 14.93
CA GLU A 261 16.82 -15.88 14.33
C GLU A 261 17.18 -17.35 14.16
N VAL A 262 17.58 -17.72 12.95
CA VAL A 262 17.96 -19.12 12.59
C VAL A 262 19.30 -19.19 11.88
N GLY A 263 20.10 -18.12 11.92
CA GLY A 263 21.39 -17.95 11.23
C GLY A 263 21.18 -17.60 9.76
N HIS A 264 20.96 -18.59 8.91
CA HIS A 264 20.68 -18.37 7.49
C HIS A 264 19.29 -18.88 7.14
N LEU A 265 18.32 -17.99 7.09
CA LEU A 265 16.95 -18.33 6.72
C LEU A 265 16.89 -18.62 5.22
N SER A 266 16.92 -19.89 4.84
CA SER A 266 17.02 -20.37 3.47
C SER A 266 15.78 -21.10 2.95
N SER A 267 14.75 -21.29 3.78
CA SER A 267 13.47 -21.88 3.37
C SER A 267 12.27 -21.17 4.00
N ILE A 268 11.12 -21.28 3.32
CA ILE A 268 9.86 -20.70 3.82
C ILE A 268 9.45 -21.30 5.17
N ASP A 269 9.72 -22.60 5.39
CA ASP A 269 9.28 -23.32 6.59
C ASP A 269 10.02 -22.82 7.83
N GLN A 270 11.27 -22.38 7.70
CA GLN A 270 12.07 -21.82 8.80
C GLN A 270 11.55 -20.46 9.30
N PHE A 271 10.72 -19.77 8.53
CA PHE A 271 10.20 -18.47 8.95
C PHE A 271 9.09 -18.65 9.99
N GLU A 272 9.32 -18.16 11.20
CA GLU A 272 8.36 -18.11 12.31
C GLU A 272 8.37 -16.72 12.93
N LEU A 273 7.20 -16.08 13.11
CA LEU A 273 7.09 -14.82 13.86
C LEU A 273 7.52 -15.04 15.32
N ILE A 274 8.17 -14.04 15.90
CA ILE A 274 8.38 -13.96 17.34
C ILE A 274 7.03 -13.62 18.00
N ASP A 275 6.74 -14.23 19.14
CA ASP A 275 5.50 -14.01 19.86
C ASP A 275 5.30 -12.52 20.20
N GLY A 276 4.07 -12.03 20.01
CA GLY A 276 3.70 -10.63 20.27
C GLY A 276 4.05 -9.64 19.18
N VAL A 277 4.83 -10.00 18.15
CA VAL A 277 5.26 -9.11 17.07
C VAL A 277 4.07 -8.59 16.26
N GLY A 278 3.10 -9.45 15.92
CA GLY A 278 1.90 -9.05 15.18
C GLY A 278 1.13 -7.93 15.90
N GLU A 279 0.89 -8.10 17.19
CA GLU A 279 0.19 -7.10 18.01
C GLU A 279 1.03 -5.83 18.21
N ALA A 280 2.36 -5.94 18.31
CA ALA A 280 3.24 -4.79 18.40
C ALA A 280 3.18 -3.94 17.12
N ILE A 281 3.31 -4.55 15.95
CA ILE A 281 3.21 -3.86 14.65
C ILE A 281 1.83 -3.24 14.46
N LYS A 282 0.75 -3.94 14.84
CA LYS A 282 -0.60 -3.39 14.81
C LYS A 282 -0.74 -2.10 15.64
N ARG A 283 -0.09 -2.03 16.83
CA ARG A 283 -0.08 -0.80 17.63
C ARG A 283 0.66 0.35 16.94
N ILE A 284 1.77 0.06 16.24
CA ILE A 284 2.46 1.07 15.41
C ILE A 284 1.52 1.56 14.30
N ASN A 285 0.91 0.64 13.55
CA ASN A 285 -0.03 1.01 12.48
C ASN A 285 -1.19 1.87 13.00
N ALA A 286 -1.73 1.55 14.19
CA ALA A 286 -2.81 2.30 14.81
C ALA A 286 -2.38 3.73 15.21
N SER A 287 -1.10 3.96 15.52
CA SER A 287 -0.57 5.28 15.89
C SER A 287 -0.35 6.22 14.70
N GLY A 288 -0.41 5.70 13.45
CA GLY A 288 -0.14 6.48 12.24
C GLY A 288 1.34 6.61 11.88
N ILE A 289 2.22 5.94 12.62
CA ILE A 289 3.66 5.85 12.34
C ILE A 289 3.89 4.77 11.29
N LEU A 290 4.76 5.02 10.31
CA LEU A 290 5.07 4.05 9.28
C LEU A 290 5.89 2.87 9.84
N VAL A 291 5.59 1.67 9.42
CA VAL A 291 6.37 0.46 9.69
C VAL A 291 7.23 0.16 8.47
N VAL A 292 8.54 0.28 8.60
CA VAL A 292 9.50 0.04 7.52
C VAL A 292 10.44 -1.07 7.91
N VAL A 293 10.50 -2.14 7.12
CA VAL A 293 11.50 -3.20 7.32
C VAL A 293 12.78 -2.82 6.59
N ALA A 294 13.92 -2.92 7.27
CA ALA A 294 15.25 -2.67 6.70
C ALA A 294 16.20 -3.80 7.13
N THR A 295 16.44 -4.79 6.26
CA THR A 295 17.12 -6.04 6.61
C THR A 295 18.27 -6.40 5.69
N ASN A 296 19.36 -6.97 6.27
CA ASN A 296 20.48 -7.54 5.51
C ASN A 296 20.15 -8.99 5.15
N GLN A 297 20.17 -9.33 3.85
CA GLN A 297 19.88 -10.67 3.35
C GLN A 297 21.05 -11.25 2.53
N PRO A 298 22.20 -11.53 3.16
CA PRO A 298 23.41 -12.02 2.48
C PRO A 298 23.21 -13.40 1.85
N VAL A 299 22.21 -14.15 2.26
CA VAL A 299 21.87 -15.47 1.72
C VAL A 299 21.65 -15.45 0.20
N VAL A 300 21.26 -14.29 -0.37
CA VAL A 300 21.14 -14.11 -1.82
C VAL A 300 22.51 -14.05 -2.48
N ALA A 301 23.43 -13.18 -2.00
CA ALA A 301 24.80 -13.10 -2.53
C ALA A 301 25.57 -14.40 -2.37
N ARG A 302 25.28 -15.18 -1.34
CA ARG A 302 25.89 -16.50 -1.10
C ARG A 302 25.31 -17.62 -1.97
N GLY A 303 24.26 -17.34 -2.76
CA GLY A 303 23.61 -18.35 -3.59
C GLY A 303 22.72 -19.35 -2.85
N GLU A 304 22.53 -19.17 -1.54
CA GLU A 304 21.72 -20.04 -0.70
C GLU A 304 20.22 -19.86 -0.96
N VAL A 305 19.82 -18.66 -1.36
CA VAL A 305 18.41 -18.27 -1.60
C VAL A 305 18.32 -17.47 -2.90
N SER A 306 17.41 -17.88 -3.79
CA SER A 306 17.07 -17.05 -4.95
C SER A 306 16.23 -15.83 -4.54
N ASP A 307 16.27 -14.75 -5.34
CA ASP A 307 15.41 -13.57 -5.13
C ASP A 307 13.91 -13.95 -5.06
N LEU A 308 13.49 -14.90 -5.90
CA LEU A 308 12.11 -15.41 -5.88
C LEU A 308 11.76 -16.12 -4.55
N LEU A 309 12.69 -16.90 -4.00
CA LEU A 309 12.47 -17.59 -2.72
C LEU A 309 12.45 -16.58 -1.57
N LEU A 310 13.35 -15.59 -1.58
CA LEU A 310 13.35 -14.51 -0.58
C LEU A 310 12.00 -13.75 -0.58
N ARG A 311 11.46 -13.44 -1.77
CA ARG A 311 10.13 -12.83 -1.89
C ARG A 311 9.03 -13.69 -1.30
N LYS A 312 9.07 -15.01 -1.51
CA LYS A 312 8.09 -15.93 -0.90
C LYS A 312 8.18 -15.96 0.63
N ILE A 313 9.41 -15.83 1.19
CA ILE A 313 9.62 -15.68 2.63
C ILE A 313 9.00 -14.37 3.14
N HIS A 314 9.23 -13.26 2.44
CA HIS A 314 8.62 -11.97 2.77
C HIS A 314 7.09 -12.02 2.65
N ASN A 315 6.55 -12.69 1.63
CA ASN A 315 5.10 -12.90 1.49
C ASN A 315 4.51 -13.69 2.67
N LYS A 316 5.25 -14.70 3.19
CA LYS A 316 4.84 -15.42 4.41
C LYS A 316 4.78 -14.46 5.59
N MET A 317 5.79 -13.62 5.78
CA MET A 317 5.82 -12.61 6.83
C MET A 317 4.59 -11.70 6.76
N GLU A 318 4.33 -11.09 5.59
CA GLU A 318 3.20 -10.17 5.40
C GLU A 318 1.85 -10.86 5.61
N THR A 319 1.69 -12.11 5.11
CA THR A 319 0.47 -12.89 5.31
C THR A 319 0.23 -13.21 6.78
N LEU A 320 1.28 -13.60 7.52
CA LEU A 320 1.18 -13.88 8.95
C LEU A 320 0.85 -12.62 9.75
N LEU A 321 1.49 -11.49 9.46
CA LEU A 321 1.18 -10.20 10.08
C LEU A 321 -0.26 -9.77 9.79
N GLY A 322 -0.73 -9.97 8.57
CA GLY A 322 -2.12 -9.69 8.17
C GLY A 322 -3.16 -10.44 9.01
N SER A 323 -2.84 -11.65 9.52
CA SER A 323 -3.74 -12.40 10.42
C SER A 323 -3.96 -11.71 11.78
N TYR A 324 -3.05 -10.82 12.18
CA TYR A 324 -3.18 -9.95 13.36
C TYR A 324 -3.84 -8.60 13.04
N GLY A 325 -4.09 -8.31 11.77
CA GLY A 325 -4.48 -6.96 11.32
C GLY A 325 -3.31 -5.99 11.37
N ALA A 326 -2.09 -6.49 11.18
CA ALA A 326 -0.85 -5.72 11.12
C ALA A 326 -0.29 -5.72 9.69
N TYR A 327 0.42 -4.65 9.32
CA TYR A 327 1.03 -4.54 8.00
C TYR A 327 2.35 -3.76 8.04
N ILE A 328 3.14 -3.97 7.00
CA ILE A 328 4.40 -3.26 6.73
C ILE A 328 4.13 -2.26 5.60
N ASP A 329 4.48 -0.97 5.82
CA ASP A 329 4.30 0.08 4.81
C ASP A 329 5.30 -0.06 3.66
N ARG A 330 6.55 -0.47 3.97
CA ARG A 330 7.59 -0.73 2.96
C ARG A 330 8.65 -1.68 3.51
N LEU A 331 9.21 -2.48 2.61
CA LEU A 331 10.31 -3.38 2.91
C LEU A 331 11.51 -3.06 2.02
N TYR A 332 12.67 -2.85 2.65
CA TYR A 332 13.97 -2.72 2.01
C TYR A 332 14.88 -3.84 2.48
N TYR A 333 15.64 -4.42 1.56
CA TYR A 333 16.63 -5.43 1.91
C TYR A 333 17.94 -5.23 1.13
N CYS A 334 19.03 -5.62 1.74
CA CYS A 334 20.34 -5.66 1.10
C CYS A 334 20.69 -7.11 0.74
N PRO A 335 20.77 -7.47 -0.53
CA PRO A 335 21.15 -8.81 -0.95
C PRO A 335 22.67 -9.02 -0.99
N HIS A 336 23.48 -7.96 -0.81
CA HIS A 336 24.91 -7.95 -1.04
C HIS A 336 25.70 -8.50 0.16
N HIS A 337 26.89 -9.06 -0.13
CA HIS A 337 27.89 -9.45 0.87
C HIS A 337 29.30 -9.32 0.29
N PRO A 338 30.24 -8.61 0.93
CA PRO A 338 31.58 -8.39 0.34
C PRO A 338 32.48 -9.64 0.36
N ASP A 339 32.25 -10.55 1.32
CA ASP A 339 33.12 -11.72 1.49
C ASP A 339 32.86 -12.77 0.39
N ASN A 340 33.96 -13.38 -0.11
CA ASN A 340 33.96 -14.41 -1.13
C ASN A 340 34.23 -15.80 -0.54
N GLY A 341 34.07 -16.85 -1.35
CA GLY A 341 34.42 -18.23 -0.98
C GLY A 341 33.21 -19.10 -0.59
N PHE A 342 32.01 -18.70 -0.94
CA PHE A 342 30.79 -19.51 -0.74
C PHE A 342 30.47 -20.30 -2.02
N GLU A 343 30.17 -21.58 -1.87
CA GLU A 343 29.71 -22.41 -3.00
C GLU A 343 28.40 -21.89 -3.58
N GLY A 344 28.36 -21.66 -4.89
CA GLY A 344 27.17 -21.13 -5.58
C GLY A 344 26.94 -19.64 -5.43
N GLU A 345 27.92 -18.87 -4.90
CA GLU A 345 27.80 -17.42 -4.73
C GLU A 345 27.54 -16.67 -6.06
N ILE A 346 26.86 -15.55 -5.94
CA ILE A 346 26.53 -14.66 -7.06
C ILE A 346 27.55 -13.52 -7.10
N GLU A 347 28.54 -13.60 -8.01
CA GLU A 347 29.66 -12.66 -8.11
C GLU A 347 29.19 -11.19 -8.22
N ALA A 348 28.13 -10.92 -8.99
CA ALA A 348 27.58 -9.57 -9.15
C ALA A 348 27.04 -8.94 -7.85
N LEU A 349 26.76 -9.75 -6.82
CA LEU A 349 26.29 -9.29 -5.51
C LEU A 349 27.40 -9.25 -4.44
N LYS A 350 28.64 -9.62 -4.82
CA LYS A 350 29.82 -9.61 -3.94
C LYS A 350 30.46 -8.23 -3.93
N VAL A 351 29.74 -7.25 -3.44
CA VAL A 351 30.15 -5.84 -3.47
C VAL A 351 30.00 -5.19 -2.09
N ASP A 352 30.87 -4.21 -1.82
CA ASP A 352 30.71 -3.28 -0.71
C ASP A 352 29.74 -2.19 -1.12
N CYS A 353 28.46 -2.35 -0.76
CA CYS A 353 27.37 -1.46 -1.12
C CYS A 353 26.99 -0.50 0.01
N ASP A 354 26.26 0.56 -0.31
CA ASP A 354 25.74 1.51 0.69
C ASP A 354 24.48 1.02 1.43
N CYS A 355 23.76 0.02 0.87
CA CYS A 355 22.53 -0.48 1.48
C CYS A 355 22.74 -1.43 2.65
N ARG A 356 23.93 -2.07 2.80
CA ARG A 356 24.19 -3.03 3.87
C ARG A 356 24.43 -2.35 5.22
N LYS A 357 23.58 -2.65 6.22
CA LYS A 357 23.83 -2.22 7.62
C LYS A 357 25.19 -2.73 8.09
N PRO A 358 26.07 -1.94 8.74
CA PRO A 358 25.77 -0.67 9.43
C PRO A 358 25.77 0.59 8.56
N LYS A 359 25.87 0.49 7.24
CA LYS A 359 25.65 1.66 6.37
C LYS A 359 24.18 2.04 6.31
N ASN A 360 23.88 3.28 5.91
CA ASN A 360 22.56 3.89 6.05
C ASN A 360 21.74 3.97 4.75
N GLY A 361 22.20 3.35 3.66
CA GLY A 361 21.54 3.50 2.35
C GLY A 361 20.07 3.11 2.32
N MET A 362 19.64 2.05 3.03
CA MET A 362 18.23 1.66 3.08
C MET A 362 17.37 2.73 3.79
N PHE A 363 17.89 3.36 4.85
CA PHE A 363 17.16 4.42 5.58
C PHE A 363 17.04 5.70 4.73
N LEU A 364 18.09 6.07 4.01
CA LEU A 364 18.08 7.22 3.10
C LEU A 364 17.17 6.98 1.90
N GLN A 365 17.12 5.75 1.38
CA GLN A 365 16.18 5.38 0.34
C GLN A 365 14.73 5.49 0.84
N ALA A 366 14.45 4.95 2.02
CA ALA A 366 13.12 5.05 2.65
C ALA A 366 12.71 6.51 2.90
N LYS A 367 13.64 7.36 3.39
CA LYS A 367 13.41 8.80 3.54
C LYS A 367 12.96 9.44 2.23
N LYS A 368 13.63 9.13 1.13
CA LYS A 368 13.32 9.68 -0.19
C LYS A 368 11.97 9.19 -0.70
N ASP A 369 11.70 7.88 -0.57
CA ASP A 369 10.50 7.25 -1.13
C ASP A 369 9.23 7.62 -0.39
N LEU A 370 9.32 7.79 0.95
CA LEU A 370 8.18 7.94 1.84
C LEU A 370 8.09 9.31 2.53
N ASN A 371 9.02 10.21 2.25
CA ASN A 371 9.15 11.51 2.91
C ASN A 371 9.25 11.39 4.45
N ILE A 372 10.21 10.57 4.93
CA ILE A 372 10.39 10.28 6.35
C ILE A 372 11.24 11.36 7.04
N ASP A 373 10.78 11.80 8.21
CA ASP A 373 11.57 12.52 9.20
C ASP A 373 12.42 11.52 9.98
N LEU A 374 13.71 11.49 9.70
CA LEU A 374 14.62 10.56 10.37
C LEU A 374 14.84 10.92 11.85
N GLU A 375 14.80 12.22 12.23
CA GLU A 375 14.97 12.66 13.62
C GLU A 375 13.77 12.27 14.48
N ALA A 376 12.55 12.24 13.89
CA ALA A 376 11.35 11.78 14.55
C ALA A 376 11.15 10.25 14.47
N SER A 377 12.11 9.52 13.89
CA SER A 377 11.99 8.08 13.63
C SER A 377 12.84 7.24 14.60
N TRP A 378 12.62 5.91 14.55
CA TRP A 378 13.29 4.94 15.40
C TRP A 378 13.77 3.75 14.58
N VAL A 379 14.87 3.12 15.03
CA VAL A 379 15.31 1.79 14.57
C VAL A 379 15.15 0.80 15.72
N VAL A 380 14.60 -0.36 15.44
CA VAL A 380 14.53 -1.48 16.38
C VAL A 380 15.21 -2.69 15.72
N GLY A 381 16.21 -3.23 16.38
CA GLY A 381 16.95 -4.39 15.91
C GLY A 381 17.56 -5.16 17.06
N ASP A 382 18.03 -6.39 16.80
CA ASP A 382 18.65 -7.29 17.77
C ASP A 382 20.19 -7.27 17.71
N SER A 383 20.76 -6.55 16.74
CA SER A 383 22.17 -6.52 16.38
C SER A 383 22.77 -5.13 16.57
N PHE A 384 24.05 -5.04 16.96
CA PHE A 384 24.74 -3.75 16.98
C PHE A 384 24.87 -3.11 15.60
N ARG A 385 24.82 -3.89 14.51
CA ARG A 385 24.76 -3.36 13.13
C ARG A 385 23.54 -2.46 12.89
N ASP A 386 22.43 -2.74 13.56
CA ASP A 386 21.22 -1.91 13.50
C ASP A 386 21.43 -0.60 14.25
N ILE A 387 22.04 -0.69 15.43
CA ILE A 387 22.33 0.47 16.29
C ILE A 387 23.34 1.40 15.63
N ASP A 388 24.39 0.83 15.02
CA ASP A 388 25.39 1.59 14.26
C ASP A 388 24.76 2.28 13.04
N ALA A 389 23.90 1.57 12.30
CA ALA A 389 23.19 2.14 11.16
C ALA A 389 22.25 3.29 11.60
N ALA A 390 21.56 3.15 12.74
CA ALA A 390 20.75 4.19 13.33
C ALA A 390 21.59 5.42 13.68
N LYS A 391 22.73 5.23 14.37
CA LYS A 391 23.67 6.30 14.73
C LYS A 391 24.21 7.01 13.48
N ASN A 392 24.64 6.25 12.46
CA ASN A 392 25.15 6.80 11.20
C ASN A 392 24.10 7.61 10.42
N THR A 393 22.84 7.47 10.80
CA THR A 393 21.70 8.15 10.15
C THR A 393 21.12 9.26 11.03
N GLY A 394 21.52 9.35 12.33
CA GLY A 394 20.95 10.27 13.29
C GLY A 394 19.56 9.86 13.80
N ILE A 395 19.20 8.57 13.68
CA ILE A 395 17.92 8.00 14.13
C ILE A 395 18.10 7.42 15.53
N ARG A 396 17.09 7.58 16.39
CA ARG A 396 17.06 6.94 17.72
C ARG A 396 16.90 5.42 17.59
N SER A 397 17.46 4.65 18.53
CA SER A 397 17.47 3.20 18.43
C SER A 397 17.07 2.47 19.70
N VAL A 398 16.50 1.29 19.52
CA VAL A 398 16.19 0.31 20.59
C VAL A 398 16.84 -1.02 20.21
N LEU A 399 17.65 -1.57 21.12
CA LEU A 399 18.21 -2.91 20.99
C LEU A 399 17.29 -3.91 21.71
N VAL A 400 16.77 -4.90 20.99
CA VAL A 400 15.97 -5.98 21.59
C VAL A 400 16.83 -7.16 22.00
N GLN A 401 16.40 -7.87 23.04
CA GLN A 401 17.10 -9.04 23.59
C GLN A 401 16.72 -10.36 22.91
N THR A 402 15.87 -10.32 21.90
CA THR A 402 15.61 -11.44 21.00
C THR A 402 16.80 -11.63 20.04
N GLY A 403 16.87 -12.73 19.30
CA GLY A 403 17.91 -12.99 18.31
C GLY A 403 19.33 -12.90 18.86
N HIS A 404 20.19 -12.08 18.23
CA HIS A 404 21.56 -11.86 18.65
C HIS A 404 21.68 -11.12 19.99
N ALA A 405 20.69 -10.34 20.39
CA ALA A 405 20.66 -9.61 21.66
C ALA A 405 21.92 -8.73 21.89
N GLY A 406 22.46 -8.16 20.80
CA GLY A 406 23.68 -7.34 20.84
C GLY A 406 24.97 -8.12 21.12
N ARG A 407 25.03 -9.43 20.96
CA ARG A 407 26.24 -10.23 21.19
C ARG A 407 27.18 -10.30 19.97
N ASP A 408 26.80 -9.68 18.88
CA ASP A 408 27.46 -9.73 17.57
C ASP A 408 28.33 -8.50 17.24
N GLY A 409 28.54 -7.58 18.18
CA GLY A 409 29.25 -6.34 17.92
C GLY A 409 30.11 -5.81 19.05
N ASN A 410 30.76 -4.68 18.79
CA ASN A 410 31.60 -3.96 19.75
C ASN A 410 30.70 -3.03 20.61
N ASN A 411 30.81 -3.12 21.93
CA ASN A 411 29.99 -2.39 22.90
C ASN A 411 30.28 -0.86 22.99
N ASP A 412 31.01 -0.29 22.03
CA ASP A 412 31.40 1.14 22.05
C ASP A 412 30.23 2.09 21.72
N ILE A 413 29.11 1.55 21.25
CA ILE A 413 27.89 2.32 20.90
C ILE A 413 26.71 1.82 21.73
N SER A 414 26.07 2.74 22.42
CA SER A 414 24.88 2.44 23.21
C SER A 414 23.61 2.83 22.45
N PRO A 415 22.57 1.96 22.42
CA PRO A 415 21.26 2.35 21.93
C PRO A 415 20.62 3.37 22.88
N ASN A 416 19.56 4.06 22.43
CA ASN A 416 18.77 4.93 23.31
C ASN A 416 18.01 4.13 24.37
N PHE A 417 17.55 2.93 24.02
CA PHE A 417 16.87 2.02 24.94
C PHE A 417 17.26 0.56 24.68
N PHE A 418 17.10 -0.25 25.73
CA PHE A 418 17.11 -1.72 25.66
C PHE A 418 15.69 -2.20 25.96
N ALA A 419 15.23 -3.20 25.21
CA ALA A 419 13.94 -3.85 25.42
C ALA A 419 14.08 -5.37 25.31
N LYS A 420 13.22 -6.12 26.00
CA LYS A 420 13.26 -7.60 25.95
C LYS A 420 12.84 -8.12 24.56
N ASP A 421 11.90 -7.43 23.92
CA ASP A 421 11.27 -7.81 22.65
C ASP A 421 10.69 -6.58 21.91
N LEU A 422 10.18 -6.79 20.70
CA LEU A 422 9.54 -5.73 19.93
C LEU A 422 8.33 -5.11 20.64
N SER A 423 7.58 -5.90 21.41
CA SER A 423 6.38 -5.42 22.12
C SER A 423 6.74 -4.33 23.14
N GLU A 424 7.78 -4.57 23.95
CA GLU A 424 8.28 -3.60 24.93
C GLU A 424 8.95 -2.39 24.25
N ALA A 425 9.71 -2.61 23.16
CA ALA A 425 10.30 -1.54 22.37
C ALA A 425 9.22 -0.57 21.84
N VAL A 426 8.12 -1.10 21.31
CA VAL A 426 6.99 -0.29 20.81
C VAL A 426 6.34 0.51 21.94
N ASP A 427 6.14 -0.09 23.10
CA ASP A 427 5.57 0.63 24.26
C ASP A 427 6.45 1.81 24.70
N MET A 428 7.77 1.62 24.73
CA MET A 428 8.74 2.68 25.03
C MET A 428 8.68 3.79 23.98
N ILE A 429 8.72 3.46 22.68
CA ILE A 429 8.70 4.42 21.59
C ILE A 429 7.40 5.24 21.61
N LEU A 430 6.24 4.58 21.71
CA LEU A 430 4.95 5.26 21.70
C LEU A 430 4.75 6.16 22.94
N LYS A 431 5.39 5.83 24.05
CA LYS A 431 5.41 6.69 25.25
C LYS A 431 6.28 7.93 25.05
N GLU A 432 7.44 7.78 24.39
CA GLU A 432 8.32 8.91 24.07
C GLU A 432 7.70 9.91 23.09
N ILE A 433 6.96 9.42 22.10
CA ILE A 433 6.30 10.26 21.08
C ILE A 433 5.12 11.07 21.67
N LYS A 434 4.52 10.60 22.77
CA LYS A 434 3.40 11.30 23.44
C LYS A 434 3.87 12.37 24.43
N LYS A 435 5.17 12.49 24.73
CA LYS A 435 5.77 13.55 25.53
C LYS A 435 5.98 14.82 24.71
#